data_83c1ededb2fcfb3af7b05d42c9f574b8
#
_entry.id   83c1ededb2fcfb3af7b05d42c9f574b8
#
_cell.length_a   1.000
_cell.length_b   1.000
_cell.length_c   1.000
_cell.angle_alpha   90.00
_cell.angle_beta   90.00
_cell.angle_gamma   90.00
#
_symmetry.space_group_name_H-M   'P 1'
#
loop_
_entity.id
_entity.type
_entity.pdbx_description
1 polymer ?
#
loop_
_entity_poly.entity_id
_entity_poly.type
_entity_poly.pdbx_seq_one_letter_code
_entity_poly.pdbx_strand_id
1 'polypeptide(L)'
;MKIIDVLTSPGKTGFFFDDQKAIKTNAVSDGQTYVGNPVTPGFTSVRVAGESISVMLVLEDQQMAFGDCAAVQYSGAGGRDPLFLAQDYMQVIEEVVKPQLINQELDSFRRLATLIDTLINPNTQKPLHTALRYGLSQALLDGVAKAHHTFMADIVAKEYDTQVSDDPIPIFMQSGDDRYNNVDKMIIKQADVLPHALINHVPTKLGYQGELLLDYITWLSKRILDKRVDESYTPTLHLDLYGTLGLIFENDYQKIVDYLKVCVDRAQPFDLNIEGPVDMGEREAQIEALATLTRMVDEQGVKVKIVADEWCNTLEDIKLFVDHKAGHMVQIKTPDLGSIHNTIEANLYCKGTSVLAYQGGTCNETDRSAQVCAHVAMATHPMQMLAKPGMGVDEGFMIVTNEMNRIRALHHYQNKQKER
;
A
#
# COMPACT_ATOMS: atom_id res chain seq x y z
N MET A 1 11.59 13.05 -26.83
CA MET A 1 12.79 12.82 -25.97
C MET A 1 12.95 11.32 -25.78
N LYS A 2 14.19 10.81 -25.90
CA LYS A 2 14.47 9.36 -25.85
C LYS A 2 15.23 8.97 -24.60
N ILE A 3 15.09 7.69 -24.23
CA ILE A 3 15.96 7.04 -23.24
C ILE A 3 17.25 6.64 -23.96
N ILE A 4 18.40 7.09 -23.46
CA ILE A 4 19.71 6.79 -24.05
C ILE A 4 20.49 5.74 -23.25
N ASP A 5 20.21 5.57 -21.96
CA ASP A 5 20.78 4.51 -21.12
C ASP A 5 19.88 4.19 -19.92
N VAL A 6 20.12 3.02 -19.33
CA VAL A 6 19.48 2.56 -18.08
C VAL A 6 20.56 2.11 -17.13
N LEU A 7 20.61 2.76 -15.96
CA LEU A 7 21.56 2.45 -14.89
C LEU A 7 20.81 1.89 -13.68
N THR A 8 21.49 1.06 -12.90
CA THR A 8 20.95 0.50 -11.67
C THR A 8 21.91 0.65 -10.49
N SER A 9 21.36 0.77 -9.30
CA SER A 9 22.12 0.78 -8.05
C SER A 9 21.39 0.00 -6.97
N PRO A 10 22.07 -0.88 -6.19
CA PRO A 10 21.45 -1.53 -5.06
C PRO A 10 21.15 -0.51 -3.96
N GLY A 11 20.02 -0.70 -3.28
CA GLY A 11 19.58 0.15 -2.18
C GLY A 11 18.96 -0.63 -1.04
N LYS A 12 18.41 0.09 -0.08
CA LYS A 12 17.67 -0.47 1.05
C LYS A 12 16.27 0.12 1.10
N THR A 13 15.35 -0.66 1.66
CA THR A 13 13.97 -0.21 1.92
C THR A 13 13.83 0.30 3.36
N GLY A 14 12.70 0.88 3.69
CA GLY A 14 12.41 1.38 5.03
C GLY A 14 12.10 0.30 6.06
N PHE A 15 12.17 -1.00 5.71
CA PHE A 15 11.83 -2.07 6.62
C PHE A 15 12.61 -3.37 6.31
N PHE A 16 11.97 -4.53 6.48
CA PHE A 16 12.57 -5.86 6.40
C PHE A 16 11.79 -6.75 5.41
N PHE A 17 12.43 -7.83 4.96
CA PHE A 17 11.73 -9.01 4.46
C PHE A 17 11.59 -10.03 5.59
N ASP A 18 10.40 -10.58 5.75
CA ASP A 18 10.06 -11.56 6.77
C ASP A 18 9.60 -12.87 6.13
N ASP A 19 10.15 -13.98 6.58
CA ASP A 19 9.65 -15.31 6.26
C ASP A 19 8.35 -15.57 7.05
N GLN A 20 7.22 -15.14 6.49
CA GLN A 20 5.91 -15.28 7.13
C GLN A 20 5.59 -16.72 7.51
N LYS A 21 6.00 -17.69 6.69
CA LYS A 21 5.76 -19.11 6.96
C LYS A 21 6.53 -19.58 8.20
N ALA A 22 7.80 -19.17 8.34
CA ALA A 22 8.57 -19.45 9.54
C ALA A 22 7.97 -18.79 10.78
N ILE A 23 7.54 -17.52 10.68
CA ILE A 23 6.88 -16.79 11.78
C ILE A 23 5.61 -17.50 12.24
N LYS A 24 4.79 -18.00 11.30
CA LYS A 24 3.54 -18.72 11.64
C LYS A 24 3.77 -20.14 12.20
N THR A 25 4.94 -20.75 12.01
CA THR A 25 5.16 -22.19 12.33
C THR A 25 6.19 -22.46 13.40
N ASN A 26 7.35 -21.81 13.39
CA ASN A 26 8.49 -22.21 14.21
C ASN A 26 9.38 -21.09 14.74
N ALA A 27 9.11 -19.84 14.37
CA ALA A 27 9.93 -18.73 14.83
C ALA A 27 9.32 -18.06 16.06
N VAL A 28 10.17 -17.58 16.96
CA VAL A 28 9.81 -16.86 18.17
C VAL A 28 10.41 -15.46 18.10
N SER A 29 9.61 -14.44 18.41
CA SER A 29 10.07 -13.04 18.43
C SER A 29 11.13 -12.83 19.52
N ASP A 30 12.20 -12.14 19.16
CA ASP A 30 13.29 -11.70 20.06
C ASP A 30 13.63 -10.23 19.73
N GLY A 31 12.92 -9.31 20.35
CA GLY A 31 13.02 -7.89 20.07
C GLY A 31 12.59 -7.57 18.62
N GLN A 32 13.51 -7.00 17.85
CA GLN A 32 13.30 -6.70 16.42
C GLN A 32 13.69 -7.86 15.49
N THR A 33 14.08 -9.00 16.02
CA THR A 33 14.46 -10.19 15.27
C THR A 33 13.64 -11.42 15.67
N TYR A 34 13.96 -12.56 15.07
CA TYR A 34 13.33 -13.85 15.37
C TYR A 34 14.37 -14.92 15.63
N VAL A 35 14.11 -15.79 16.61
CA VAL A 35 14.81 -17.04 16.81
C VAL A 35 14.05 -18.15 16.09
N GLY A 36 14.76 -18.91 15.24
CA GLY A 36 14.18 -19.98 14.42
C GLY A 36 14.89 -20.10 13.08
N ASN A 37 14.52 -21.11 12.31
CA ASN A 37 15.07 -21.33 10.98
C ASN A 37 14.09 -20.83 9.89
N PRO A 38 14.61 -20.20 8.82
CA PRO A 38 13.77 -19.86 7.69
C PRO A 38 13.28 -21.13 6.98
N VAL A 39 12.10 -21.05 6.37
CA VAL A 39 11.48 -22.16 5.63
C VAL A 39 11.12 -21.78 4.19
N THR A 40 10.99 -20.49 3.89
CA THR A 40 10.74 -20.01 2.52
C THR A 40 12.06 -19.93 1.75
N PRO A 41 12.14 -20.47 0.52
CA PRO A 41 13.34 -20.41 -0.30
C PRO A 41 13.88 -18.98 -0.48
N GLY A 42 15.20 -18.82 -0.42
CA GLY A 42 15.89 -17.54 -0.55
C GLY A 42 16.19 -16.83 0.77
N PHE A 43 15.44 -17.10 1.84
CA PHE A 43 15.71 -16.51 3.15
C PHE A 43 16.90 -17.17 3.84
N THR A 44 17.85 -16.38 4.33
CA THR A 44 19.01 -16.80 5.12
C THR A 44 18.75 -16.75 6.62
N SER A 45 17.77 -15.96 7.05
CA SER A 45 17.20 -15.92 8.39
C SER A 45 15.72 -15.58 8.29
N VAL A 46 14.98 -15.73 9.40
CA VAL A 46 13.52 -15.44 9.42
C VAL A 46 13.20 -13.99 9.06
N ARG A 47 14.10 -13.07 9.42
CA ARG A 47 14.03 -11.66 9.05
C ARG A 47 15.37 -11.24 8.45
N VAL A 48 15.32 -10.58 7.29
CA VAL A 48 16.47 -9.99 6.60
C VAL A 48 16.19 -8.53 6.27
N ALA A 49 17.24 -7.73 6.10
CA ALA A 49 17.09 -6.33 5.71
C ALA A 49 16.37 -6.23 4.36
N GLY A 50 15.40 -5.32 4.25
CA GLY A 50 14.75 -5.03 2.99
C GLY A 50 15.74 -4.42 1.98
N GLU A 51 15.67 -4.89 0.73
CA GLU A 51 16.51 -4.42 -0.37
C GLU A 51 15.68 -3.78 -1.48
N SER A 52 16.28 -2.82 -2.16
CA SER A 52 15.71 -2.17 -3.34
C SER A 52 16.73 -2.09 -4.46
N ILE A 53 16.25 -1.78 -5.66
CA ILE A 53 17.10 -1.39 -6.79
C ILE A 53 16.61 -0.03 -7.27
N SER A 54 17.47 0.99 -7.21
CA SER A 54 17.21 2.24 -7.89
C SER A 54 17.46 2.09 -9.38
N VAL A 55 16.45 2.42 -10.17
CA VAL A 55 16.51 2.50 -11.63
C VAL A 55 16.65 3.95 -12.04
N MET A 56 17.66 4.24 -12.86
CA MET A 56 17.95 5.57 -13.39
C MET A 56 17.90 5.54 -14.92
N LEU A 57 16.94 6.23 -15.51
CA LEU A 57 16.87 6.40 -16.95
C LEU A 57 17.64 7.65 -17.34
N VAL A 58 18.68 7.50 -18.17
CA VAL A 58 19.41 8.63 -18.76
C VAL A 58 18.65 9.10 -19.98
N LEU A 59 18.26 10.37 -19.98
CA LEU A 59 17.47 10.96 -21.06
C LEU A 59 18.37 11.67 -22.08
N GLU A 60 17.87 11.86 -23.29
CA GLU A 60 18.60 12.48 -24.41
C GLU A 60 19.19 13.86 -24.10
N ASP A 61 18.52 14.64 -23.26
CA ASP A 61 18.94 15.95 -22.78
C ASP A 61 19.82 15.91 -21.51
N GLN A 62 20.32 14.74 -21.13
CA GLN A 62 21.13 14.47 -19.94
C GLN A 62 20.38 14.56 -18.60
N GLN A 63 19.08 14.78 -18.58
CA GLN A 63 18.30 14.60 -17.36
C GLN A 63 18.27 13.12 -16.93
N MET A 64 18.02 12.89 -15.66
CA MET A 64 17.89 11.54 -15.07
C MET A 64 16.48 11.38 -14.53
N ALA A 65 15.82 10.27 -14.89
CA ALA A 65 14.54 9.89 -14.29
C ALA A 65 14.73 8.68 -13.38
N PHE A 66 13.99 8.66 -12.25
CA PHE A 66 14.23 7.72 -11.15
C PHE A 66 12.99 6.92 -10.80
N GLY A 67 13.22 5.66 -10.42
CA GLY A 67 12.23 4.80 -9.77
C GLY A 67 12.92 3.74 -8.95
N ASP A 68 12.26 3.22 -7.92
CA ASP A 68 12.82 2.22 -7.03
C ASP A 68 12.00 0.93 -7.06
N CYS A 69 12.68 -0.16 -7.39
CA CYS A 69 12.14 -1.51 -7.26
C CYS A 69 12.09 -1.88 -5.78
N ALA A 70 10.91 -2.13 -5.26
CA ALA A 70 10.68 -2.58 -3.90
C ALA A 70 9.59 -3.64 -3.88
N ALA A 71 9.71 -4.64 -3.00
CA ALA A 71 8.75 -5.70 -2.82
C ALA A 71 8.10 -5.62 -1.43
N VAL A 72 6.96 -6.28 -1.26
CA VAL A 72 6.28 -6.37 0.04
C VAL A 72 7.11 -7.12 1.07
N GLN A 73 6.85 -6.86 2.35
CA GLN A 73 7.53 -7.49 3.47
C GLN A 73 7.47 -9.03 3.44
N TYR A 74 6.31 -9.61 3.11
CA TYR A 74 6.07 -11.05 3.11
C TYR A 74 6.26 -11.65 1.72
N SER A 75 7.44 -11.49 1.14
CA SER A 75 7.80 -12.06 -0.16
C SER A 75 7.70 -13.59 -0.17
N GLY A 76 7.28 -14.17 -1.28
CA GLY A 76 7.12 -15.63 -1.44
C GLY A 76 5.94 -16.25 -0.68
N ALA A 77 5.09 -15.45 -0.05
CA ALA A 77 3.89 -15.90 0.66
C ALA A 77 2.60 -15.42 -0.05
N GLY A 78 1.50 -16.16 0.09
CA GLY A 78 0.18 -15.73 -0.42
C GLY A 78 0.13 -15.54 -1.94
N GLY A 79 0.87 -16.34 -2.72
CA GLY A 79 0.93 -16.23 -4.19
C GLY A 79 1.88 -15.16 -4.74
N ARG A 80 2.59 -14.46 -3.85
CA ARG A 80 3.56 -13.40 -4.23
C ARG A 80 4.85 -13.98 -4.84
N ASP A 81 5.53 -13.13 -5.58
CA ASP A 81 6.85 -13.42 -6.15
C ASP A 81 7.88 -13.77 -5.04
N PRO A 82 8.98 -14.48 -5.39
CA PRO A 82 10.04 -14.85 -4.45
C PRO A 82 10.68 -13.65 -3.74
N LEU A 83 11.54 -13.92 -2.75
CA LEU A 83 12.32 -12.90 -2.07
C LEU A 83 13.10 -12.04 -3.08
N PHE A 84 12.96 -10.71 -2.96
CA PHE A 84 13.59 -9.74 -3.83
C PHE A 84 14.95 -9.32 -3.26
N LEU A 85 16.04 -9.80 -3.86
CA LEU A 85 17.40 -9.38 -3.53
C LEU A 85 18.02 -8.63 -4.72
N ALA A 86 18.65 -7.50 -4.47
CA ALA A 86 19.13 -6.61 -5.52
C ALA A 86 20.10 -7.29 -6.49
N GLN A 87 21.03 -8.10 -5.97
CA GLN A 87 22.01 -8.81 -6.78
C GLN A 87 21.40 -9.79 -7.78
N ASP A 88 20.22 -10.37 -7.47
CA ASP A 88 19.58 -11.39 -8.31
C ASP A 88 18.84 -10.76 -9.50
N TYR A 89 18.45 -9.49 -9.37
CA TYR A 89 17.59 -8.84 -10.36
C TYR A 89 18.24 -7.69 -11.13
N MET A 90 19.37 -7.14 -10.68
CA MET A 90 20.09 -6.10 -11.45
C MET A 90 20.53 -6.62 -12.82
N GLN A 91 20.98 -7.86 -12.91
CA GLN A 91 21.35 -8.49 -14.18
C GLN A 91 20.12 -8.65 -15.10
N VAL A 92 18.96 -8.97 -14.56
CA VAL A 92 17.70 -9.03 -15.36
C VAL A 92 17.37 -7.68 -15.98
N ILE A 93 17.58 -6.58 -15.24
CA ILE A 93 17.37 -5.24 -15.79
C ILE A 93 18.37 -4.98 -16.94
N GLU A 94 19.65 -5.28 -16.76
CA GLU A 94 20.68 -5.04 -17.78
C GLU A 94 20.45 -5.87 -19.06
N GLU A 95 20.12 -7.15 -18.92
CA GLU A 95 20.03 -8.09 -20.04
C GLU A 95 18.67 -8.11 -20.73
N VAL A 96 17.57 -7.90 -19.98
CA VAL A 96 16.21 -8.06 -20.50
C VAL A 96 15.53 -6.70 -20.71
N VAL A 97 15.64 -5.80 -19.74
CA VAL A 97 14.87 -4.54 -19.74
C VAL A 97 15.56 -3.46 -20.54
N LYS A 98 16.83 -3.23 -20.26
CA LYS A 98 17.62 -2.15 -20.89
C LYS A 98 17.58 -2.17 -22.42
N PRO A 99 17.73 -3.33 -23.12
CA PRO A 99 17.63 -3.38 -24.58
C PRO A 99 16.24 -2.98 -25.11
N GLN A 100 15.19 -3.14 -24.31
CA GLN A 100 13.81 -2.78 -24.69
C GLN A 100 13.52 -1.30 -24.48
N LEU A 101 14.22 -0.65 -23.54
CA LEU A 101 14.01 0.75 -23.18
C LEU A 101 14.89 1.73 -23.95
N ILE A 102 16.12 1.34 -24.36
CA ILE A 102 17.00 2.20 -25.15
C ILE A 102 16.33 2.61 -26.46
N ASN A 103 16.39 3.90 -26.76
CA ASN A 103 15.74 4.57 -27.91
C ASN A 103 14.21 4.63 -27.85
N GLN A 104 13.55 4.19 -26.78
CA GLN A 104 12.11 4.44 -26.60
C GLN A 104 11.86 5.94 -26.47
N GLU A 105 10.83 6.42 -27.17
CA GLU A 105 10.30 7.77 -27.00
C GLU A 105 9.50 7.86 -25.71
N LEU A 106 9.71 8.92 -24.95
CA LEU A 106 8.98 9.25 -23.73
C LEU A 106 7.71 10.05 -24.07
N ASP A 107 6.86 9.48 -24.92
CA ASP A 107 5.64 10.07 -25.45
C ASP A 107 4.39 9.74 -24.61
N SER A 108 4.31 8.53 -24.04
CA SER A 108 3.21 8.07 -23.21
C SER A 108 3.67 7.11 -22.13
N PHE A 109 3.34 7.43 -20.89
CA PHE A 109 3.58 6.56 -19.74
C PHE A 109 2.79 5.25 -19.88
N ARG A 110 1.49 5.32 -20.23
CA ARG A 110 0.62 4.15 -20.34
C ARG A 110 1.18 3.13 -21.34
N ARG A 111 1.64 3.59 -22.48
CA ARG A 111 2.29 2.73 -23.49
C ARG A 111 3.54 2.04 -22.94
N LEU A 112 4.43 2.80 -22.31
CA LEU A 112 5.70 2.29 -21.79
C LEU A 112 5.50 1.36 -20.59
N ALA A 113 4.57 1.64 -19.71
CA ALA A 113 4.21 0.79 -18.59
C ALA A 113 3.64 -0.56 -19.07
N THR A 114 2.77 -0.53 -20.08
CA THR A 114 2.26 -1.75 -20.74
C THR A 114 3.40 -2.57 -21.37
N LEU A 115 4.39 -1.93 -22.01
CA LEU A 115 5.57 -2.63 -22.52
C LEU A 115 6.28 -3.41 -21.39
N ILE A 116 6.53 -2.77 -20.24
CA ILE A 116 7.18 -3.44 -19.09
C ILE A 116 6.37 -4.63 -18.60
N ASP A 117 5.05 -4.53 -18.54
CA ASP A 117 4.18 -5.63 -18.07
C ASP A 117 4.17 -6.83 -19.03
N THR A 118 4.55 -6.65 -20.30
CA THR A 118 4.64 -7.75 -21.28
C THR A 118 6.00 -8.47 -21.27
N LEU A 119 7.01 -7.94 -20.58
CA LEU A 119 8.33 -8.55 -20.55
C LEU A 119 8.37 -9.84 -19.74
N ILE A 120 9.01 -10.84 -20.31
CA ILE A 120 9.16 -12.16 -19.71
C ILE A 120 10.61 -12.36 -19.26
N ASN A 121 10.79 -12.82 -18.05
CA ASN A 121 12.10 -13.24 -17.56
C ASN A 121 12.50 -14.56 -18.25
N PRO A 122 13.57 -14.59 -19.05
CA PRO A 122 13.95 -15.77 -19.80
C PRO A 122 14.34 -16.97 -18.94
N ASN A 123 14.79 -16.73 -17.70
CA ASN A 123 15.21 -17.79 -16.77
C ASN A 123 14.01 -18.50 -16.14
N THR A 124 12.90 -17.80 -15.91
CA THR A 124 11.72 -18.36 -15.25
C THR A 124 10.55 -18.61 -16.20
N GLN A 125 10.59 -18.06 -17.41
CA GLN A 125 9.49 -18.05 -18.40
C GLN A 125 8.19 -17.43 -17.83
N LYS A 126 8.32 -16.54 -16.84
CA LYS A 126 7.23 -15.81 -16.22
C LYS A 126 7.40 -14.30 -16.48
N PRO A 127 6.36 -13.48 -16.26
CA PRO A 127 6.52 -12.03 -16.23
C PRO A 127 7.66 -11.60 -15.31
N LEU A 128 8.21 -10.42 -15.53
CA LEU A 128 9.19 -9.84 -14.62
C LEU A 128 8.59 -9.77 -13.20
N HIS A 129 9.45 -9.92 -12.20
CA HIS A 129 9.08 -9.76 -10.78
C HIS A 129 8.28 -8.47 -10.57
N THR A 130 7.21 -8.52 -9.77
CA THR A 130 6.34 -7.36 -9.49
C THR A 130 7.15 -6.14 -9.04
N ALA A 131 8.15 -6.32 -8.17
CA ALA A 131 9.05 -5.24 -7.76
C ALA A 131 9.80 -4.56 -8.92
N LEU A 132 10.26 -5.33 -9.93
CA LEU A 132 10.90 -4.76 -11.11
C LEU A 132 9.92 -3.91 -11.91
N ARG A 133 8.73 -4.45 -12.19
CA ARG A 133 7.69 -3.71 -12.91
C ARG A 133 7.30 -2.43 -12.18
N TYR A 134 7.23 -2.49 -10.83
CA TYR A 134 6.95 -1.37 -9.96
C TYR A 134 7.99 -0.25 -10.10
N GLY A 135 9.27 -0.53 -9.91
CA GLY A 135 10.33 0.48 -9.97
C GLY A 135 10.57 1.01 -11.39
N LEU A 136 10.55 0.13 -12.40
CA LEU A 136 10.71 0.53 -13.79
C LEU A 136 9.61 1.49 -14.25
N SER A 137 8.36 1.20 -13.90
CA SER A 137 7.25 2.08 -14.27
C SER A 137 7.27 3.42 -13.53
N GLN A 138 7.80 3.49 -12.31
CA GLN A 138 8.05 4.75 -11.63
C GLN A 138 9.05 5.62 -12.40
N ALA A 139 10.18 5.04 -12.81
CA ALA A 139 11.19 5.75 -13.59
C ALA A 139 10.64 6.22 -14.94
N LEU A 140 9.79 5.41 -15.58
CA LEU A 140 9.13 5.78 -16.83
C LEU A 140 8.14 6.95 -16.65
N LEU A 141 7.36 6.94 -15.58
CA LEU A 141 6.43 8.04 -15.27
C LEU A 141 7.18 9.35 -15.02
N ASP A 142 8.28 9.31 -14.27
CA ASP A 142 9.16 10.45 -14.05
C ASP A 142 9.82 10.93 -15.37
N GLY A 143 10.26 9.99 -16.21
CA GLY A 143 10.84 10.30 -17.51
C GLY A 143 9.86 10.98 -18.46
N VAL A 144 8.64 10.48 -18.55
CA VAL A 144 7.58 11.10 -19.36
C VAL A 144 7.23 12.49 -18.82
N ALA A 145 7.14 12.65 -17.51
CA ALA A 145 6.88 13.96 -16.90
C ALA A 145 7.98 14.98 -17.27
N LYS A 146 9.25 14.59 -17.21
CA LYS A 146 10.38 15.42 -17.61
C LYS A 146 10.36 15.74 -19.10
N ALA A 147 10.10 14.76 -19.96
CA ALA A 147 10.01 14.94 -21.40
C ALA A 147 8.89 15.95 -21.80
N HIS A 148 7.83 16.02 -21.01
CA HIS A 148 6.73 16.95 -21.22
C HIS A 148 6.83 18.24 -20.38
N HIS A 149 7.96 18.47 -19.68
CA HIS A 149 8.19 19.64 -18.83
C HIS A 149 7.08 19.86 -17.77
N THR A 150 6.62 18.77 -17.17
CA THR A 150 5.56 18.77 -16.17
C THR A 150 5.91 17.81 -15.01
N PHE A 151 4.96 17.52 -14.13
CA PHE A 151 5.13 16.61 -13.01
C PHE A 151 4.27 15.35 -13.19
N MET A 152 4.63 14.28 -12.49
CA MET A 152 4.05 12.95 -12.69
C MET A 152 2.52 12.91 -12.55
N ALA A 153 1.93 13.63 -11.57
CA ALA A 153 0.48 13.65 -11.39
C ALA A 153 -0.25 14.29 -12.59
N ASP A 154 0.36 15.27 -13.27
CA ASP A 154 -0.21 15.88 -14.47
C ASP A 154 -0.21 14.90 -15.66
N ILE A 155 0.84 14.07 -15.80
CA ILE A 155 0.86 12.98 -16.79
C ILE A 155 -0.24 11.97 -16.52
N VAL A 156 -0.39 11.52 -15.26
CA VAL A 156 -1.46 10.60 -14.87
C VAL A 156 -2.83 11.21 -15.18
N ALA A 157 -3.06 12.45 -14.76
CA ALA A 157 -4.32 13.14 -15.00
C ALA A 157 -4.66 13.21 -16.49
N LYS A 158 -3.68 13.53 -17.34
CA LYS A 158 -3.85 13.64 -18.79
C LYS A 158 -4.08 12.29 -19.48
N GLU A 159 -3.29 11.26 -19.15
CA GLU A 159 -3.36 9.97 -19.83
C GLU A 159 -4.52 9.09 -19.39
N TYR A 160 -5.09 9.35 -18.21
CA TYR A 160 -6.20 8.57 -17.64
C TYR A 160 -7.50 9.38 -17.47
N ASP A 161 -7.58 10.55 -18.11
CA ASP A 161 -8.77 11.40 -18.11
C ASP A 161 -9.30 11.72 -16.70
N THR A 162 -8.39 12.18 -15.85
CA THR A 162 -8.69 12.61 -14.47
C THR A 162 -8.12 14.00 -14.19
N GLN A 163 -8.07 14.41 -12.95
CA GLN A 163 -7.60 15.74 -12.55
C GLN A 163 -6.70 15.63 -11.31
N VAL A 164 -5.74 16.52 -11.20
CA VAL A 164 -4.92 16.64 -9.97
C VAL A 164 -5.76 17.29 -8.88
N SER A 165 -5.77 16.70 -7.69
CA SER A 165 -6.51 17.23 -6.53
C SER A 165 -5.92 18.54 -6.02
N ASP A 166 -6.77 19.50 -5.69
CA ASP A 166 -6.38 20.72 -4.97
C ASP A 166 -6.19 20.48 -3.47
N ASP A 167 -6.85 19.46 -2.92
CA ASP A 167 -6.75 19.04 -1.53
C ASP A 167 -5.82 17.84 -1.37
N PRO A 168 -5.11 17.71 -0.22
CA PRO A 168 -4.33 16.51 0.06
C PRO A 168 -5.24 15.29 0.20
N ILE A 169 -4.73 14.13 -0.19
CA ILE A 169 -5.40 12.84 0.06
C ILE A 169 -5.21 12.49 1.54
N PRO A 170 -6.26 12.03 2.25
CA PRO A 170 -6.16 11.62 3.65
C PRO A 170 -5.04 10.58 3.85
N ILE A 171 -4.21 10.81 4.86
CA ILE A 171 -3.02 9.97 5.12
C ILE A 171 -3.30 8.99 6.25
N PHE A 172 -3.14 7.70 5.96
CA PHE A 172 -3.23 6.61 6.93
C PHE A 172 -1.86 6.27 7.49
N MET A 173 -1.70 6.34 8.82
CA MET A 173 -0.44 6.08 9.50
C MET A 173 -0.45 4.73 10.21
N GLN A 174 0.68 4.00 10.11
CA GLN A 174 0.90 2.70 10.76
C GLN A 174 1.68 2.86 12.06
N SER A 175 1.16 2.28 13.14
CA SER A 175 1.83 2.29 14.45
C SER A 175 2.95 1.27 14.58
N GLY A 176 2.97 0.24 13.74
CA GLY A 176 3.75 -0.95 14.04
C GLY A 176 3.33 -1.58 15.38
N ASP A 177 4.23 -2.31 16.02
CA ASP A 177 3.98 -2.96 17.32
C ASP A 177 3.94 -1.97 18.48
N ASP A 178 4.57 -0.79 18.36
CA ASP A 178 4.48 0.28 19.39
C ASP A 178 3.19 1.10 19.22
N ARG A 179 2.06 0.42 19.31
CA ARG A 179 0.73 0.96 19.02
C ARG A 179 0.18 1.93 20.06
N TYR A 180 0.84 2.10 21.19
CA TYR A 180 0.45 3.09 22.21
C TYR A 180 1.24 4.40 22.05
N ASN A 181 2.58 4.35 22.08
CA ASN A 181 3.40 5.57 21.97
C ASN A 181 3.28 6.21 20.58
N ASN A 182 3.22 5.40 19.52
CA ASN A 182 3.10 5.93 18.17
C ASN A 182 1.76 6.61 17.92
N VAL A 183 0.68 6.22 18.60
CA VAL A 183 -0.61 6.94 18.53
C VAL A 183 -0.46 8.39 19.03
N ASP A 184 0.31 8.66 20.07
CA ASP A 184 0.54 10.02 20.54
C ASP A 184 1.20 10.89 19.45
N LYS A 185 2.17 10.34 18.72
CA LYS A 185 2.78 11.03 17.57
C LYS A 185 1.76 11.30 16.46
N MET A 186 0.87 10.35 16.18
CA MET A 186 -0.18 10.51 15.16
C MET A 186 -1.16 11.61 15.55
N ILE A 187 -1.58 11.68 16.81
CA ILE A 187 -2.47 12.73 17.31
C ILE A 187 -1.79 14.10 17.21
N ILE A 188 -0.52 14.22 17.64
CA ILE A 188 0.25 15.45 17.56
C ILE A 188 0.39 15.94 16.11
N LYS A 189 0.60 15.02 15.18
CA LYS A 189 0.74 15.29 13.74
C LYS A 189 -0.59 15.41 12.99
N GLN A 190 -1.70 15.21 13.68
CA GLN A 190 -3.06 15.23 13.12
C GLN A 190 -3.24 14.30 11.91
N ALA A 191 -2.85 13.03 12.07
CA ALA A 191 -3.07 12.01 11.03
C ALA A 191 -4.56 11.86 10.72
N ASP A 192 -4.91 11.78 9.43
CA ASP A 192 -6.32 11.67 9.02
C ASP A 192 -6.92 10.31 9.37
N VAL A 193 -6.10 9.24 9.26
CA VAL A 193 -6.50 7.86 9.52
C VAL A 193 -5.43 7.18 10.36
N LEU A 194 -5.81 6.48 11.43
CA LEU A 194 -4.89 5.83 12.37
C LEU A 194 -5.57 4.66 13.10
N PRO A 195 -4.81 3.74 13.76
CA PRO A 195 -3.36 3.58 13.75
C PRO A 195 -2.88 2.31 13.03
N HIS A 196 -3.68 1.53 12.32
CA HIS A 196 -3.44 0.17 11.84
C HIS A 196 -3.38 -0.88 12.98
N ALA A 197 -2.49 -0.67 13.94
CA ALA A 197 -2.35 -1.37 15.22
C ALA A 197 -1.86 -2.82 15.18
N LEU A 198 -1.69 -3.46 13.99
CA LEU A 198 -1.17 -4.83 13.85
C LEU A 198 -1.86 -5.85 14.79
N ILE A 199 -3.18 -6.03 14.69
CA ILE A 199 -3.93 -6.97 15.55
C ILE A 199 -3.81 -8.42 15.01
N ASN A 200 -2.59 -8.89 14.89
CA ASN A 200 -2.20 -10.16 14.26
C ASN A 200 -1.93 -11.31 15.24
N HIS A 201 -2.24 -11.15 16.52
CA HIS A 201 -2.00 -12.19 17.54
C HIS A 201 -3.14 -12.23 18.58
N VAL A 202 -3.90 -13.32 18.58
CA VAL A 202 -5.07 -13.48 19.44
C VAL A 202 -4.73 -13.30 20.92
N PRO A 203 -3.77 -14.03 21.52
CA PRO A 203 -3.54 -13.99 22.98
C PRO A 203 -3.14 -12.63 23.54
N THR A 204 -2.40 -11.79 22.77
CA THR A 204 -1.79 -10.55 23.30
C THR A 204 -2.35 -9.27 22.71
N LYS A 205 -3.13 -9.35 21.61
CA LYS A 205 -3.62 -8.16 20.91
C LYS A 205 -5.13 -8.14 20.71
N LEU A 206 -5.76 -9.29 20.43
CA LEU A 206 -7.20 -9.39 20.24
C LEU A 206 -7.92 -9.79 21.54
N GLY A 207 -7.41 -10.80 22.25
CA GLY A 207 -8.11 -11.54 23.33
C GLY A 207 -8.93 -12.70 22.77
N TYR A 208 -9.18 -13.72 23.58
CA TYR A 208 -9.92 -14.92 23.16
C TYR A 208 -11.42 -14.68 22.94
N GLN A 209 -11.93 -13.56 23.43
CA GLN A 209 -13.31 -13.08 23.20
C GLN A 209 -13.31 -11.69 22.55
N GLY A 210 -12.16 -11.21 22.08
CA GLY A 210 -11.99 -9.87 21.52
C GLY A 210 -11.83 -8.77 22.56
N GLU A 211 -11.72 -9.10 23.86
CA GLU A 211 -11.70 -8.15 24.97
C GLU A 211 -10.53 -7.16 24.89
N LEU A 212 -9.33 -7.62 24.47
CA LEU A 212 -8.16 -6.74 24.38
C LEU A 212 -8.30 -5.71 23.25
N LEU A 213 -8.96 -6.07 22.15
CA LEU A 213 -9.25 -5.13 21.07
C LEU A 213 -10.27 -4.08 21.49
N LEU A 214 -11.33 -4.46 22.21
CA LEU A 214 -12.32 -3.52 22.73
C LEU A 214 -11.68 -2.53 23.73
N ASP A 215 -10.80 -3.02 24.60
CA ASP A 215 -10.04 -2.16 25.52
C ASP A 215 -9.13 -1.21 24.76
N TYR A 216 -8.46 -1.69 23.71
CA TYR A 216 -7.60 -0.85 22.86
C TYR A 216 -8.40 0.22 22.12
N ILE A 217 -9.55 -0.11 21.52
CA ILE A 217 -10.42 0.87 20.85
C ILE A 217 -10.91 1.93 21.85
N THR A 218 -11.33 1.50 23.04
CA THR A 218 -11.78 2.41 24.11
C THR A 218 -10.66 3.35 24.55
N TRP A 219 -9.45 2.82 24.75
CA TRP A 219 -8.27 3.62 25.07
C TRP A 219 -7.93 4.60 23.97
N LEU A 220 -7.94 4.14 22.72
CA LEU A 220 -7.60 4.95 21.54
C LEU A 220 -8.55 6.14 21.38
N SER A 221 -9.86 5.90 21.43
CA SER A 221 -10.87 6.95 21.34
C SER A 221 -10.71 8.00 22.44
N LYS A 222 -10.54 7.54 23.70
CA LYS A 222 -10.28 8.43 24.83
C LYS A 222 -8.97 9.19 24.67
N ARG A 223 -7.89 8.52 24.21
CA ARG A 223 -6.58 9.13 24.03
C ARG A 223 -6.62 10.27 23.02
N ILE A 224 -7.33 10.12 21.92
CA ILE A 224 -7.51 11.16 20.91
C ILE A 224 -8.26 12.35 21.55
N LEU A 225 -9.39 12.12 22.22
CA LEU A 225 -10.16 13.19 22.86
C LEU A 225 -9.36 13.94 23.93
N ASP A 226 -8.56 13.22 24.72
CA ASP A 226 -7.76 13.81 25.82
C ASP A 226 -6.51 14.58 25.31
N LYS A 227 -5.97 14.23 24.14
CA LYS A 227 -4.67 14.72 23.65
C LYS A 227 -4.71 15.58 22.39
N ARG A 228 -5.83 15.61 21.66
CA ARG A 228 -5.98 16.50 20.52
C ARG A 228 -5.87 17.96 20.96
N VAL A 229 -5.12 18.75 20.19
CA VAL A 229 -4.97 20.20 20.42
C VAL A 229 -6.17 20.97 19.85
N ASP A 230 -6.68 20.51 18.72
CA ASP A 230 -7.84 21.06 18.04
C ASP A 230 -9.06 20.14 18.27
N GLU A 231 -10.11 20.67 18.88
CA GLU A 231 -11.34 19.93 19.14
C GLU A 231 -12.05 19.47 17.87
N SER A 232 -11.80 20.12 16.73
CA SER A 232 -12.33 19.73 15.42
C SER A 232 -11.60 18.53 14.82
N TYR A 233 -10.44 18.13 15.37
CA TYR A 233 -9.72 16.96 14.89
C TYR A 233 -10.47 15.67 15.21
N THR A 234 -10.99 15.02 14.16
CA THR A 234 -11.81 13.81 14.22
C THR A 234 -11.30 12.78 13.20
N PRO A 235 -10.17 12.11 13.49
CA PRO A 235 -9.61 11.12 12.57
C PRO A 235 -10.51 9.90 12.42
N THR A 236 -10.35 9.16 11.32
CA THR A 236 -10.94 7.82 11.16
C THR A 236 -10.06 6.79 11.88
N LEU A 237 -10.67 5.90 12.67
CA LEU A 237 -9.98 4.75 13.23
C LEU A 237 -9.93 3.64 12.16
N HIS A 238 -8.74 3.11 11.89
CA HIS A 238 -8.56 2.00 10.96
C HIS A 238 -7.64 0.96 11.59
N LEU A 239 -8.18 -0.24 11.80
CA LEU A 239 -7.52 -1.35 12.49
C LEU A 239 -7.45 -2.57 11.56
N ASP A 240 -6.25 -3.15 11.44
CA ASP A 240 -6.02 -4.37 10.67
C ASP A 240 -5.96 -5.59 11.58
N LEU A 241 -6.85 -6.54 11.33
CA LEU A 241 -7.09 -7.69 12.19
C LEU A 241 -6.52 -9.01 11.67
N TYR A 242 -5.94 -9.07 10.47
CA TYR A 242 -5.25 -10.27 9.96
C TYR A 242 -6.06 -11.57 10.04
N GLY A 243 -7.39 -11.50 9.88
CA GLY A 243 -8.28 -12.66 9.97
C GLY A 243 -8.62 -13.12 11.41
N THR A 244 -8.13 -12.43 12.44
CA THR A 244 -8.23 -12.92 13.82
C THR A 244 -9.67 -12.99 14.38
N LEU A 245 -10.63 -12.18 13.89
CA LEU A 245 -12.03 -12.35 14.26
C LEU A 245 -12.60 -13.66 13.74
N GLY A 246 -12.25 -14.04 12.51
CA GLY A 246 -12.63 -15.35 11.98
C GLY A 246 -12.16 -16.49 12.85
N LEU A 247 -10.95 -16.39 13.42
CA LEU A 247 -10.39 -17.42 14.30
C LEU A 247 -11.16 -17.56 15.62
N ILE A 248 -11.45 -16.45 16.32
CA ILE A 248 -12.11 -16.51 17.64
C ILE A 248 -13.62 -16.80 17.56
N PHE A 249 -14.25 -16.45 16.45
CA PHE A 249 -15.68 -16.68 16.21
C PHE A 249 -15.96 -17.84 15.25
N GLU A 250 -14.94 -18.64 14.87
CA GLU A 250 -15.07 -19.81 13.98
C GLU A 250 -15.79 -19.47 12.67
N ASN A 251 -15.54 -18.28 12.12
CA ASN A 251 -16.19 -17.70 10.94
C ASN A 251 -17.73 -17.62 11.03
N ASP A 252 -18.29 -17.55 12.24
CA ASP A 252 -19.71 -17.23 12.46
C ASP A 252 -19.93 -15.74 12.19
N TYR A 253 -20.42 -15.42 10.98
CA TYR A 253 -20.58 -14.05 10.52
C TYR A 253 -21.52 -13.22 11.39
N GLN A 254 -22.57 -13.84 11.99
CA GLN A 254 -23.47 -13.09 12.87
C GLN A 254 -22.75 -12.68 14.16
N LYS A 255 -21.96 -13.57 14.77
CA LYS A 255 -21.15 -13.22 15.94
C LYS A 255 -20.13 -12.13 15.61
N ILE A 256 -19.50 -12.18 14.43
CA ILE A 256 -18.58 -11.14 13.98
C ILE A 256 -19.30 -9.81 13.85
N VAL A 257 -20.48 -9.76 13.20
CA VAL A 257 -21.25 -8.51 13.04
C VAL A 257 -21.72 -7.97 14.39
N ASP A 258 -22.16 -8.83 15.31
CA ASP A 258 -22.56 -8.40 16.66
C ASP A 258 -21.39 -7.86 17.46
N TYR A 259 -20.19 -8.45 17.31
CA TYR A 259 -18.96 -7.92 17.90
C TYR A 259 -18.57 -6.57 17.29
N LEU A 260 -18.68 -6.40 15.96
CA LEU A 260 -18.40 -5.14 15.28
C LEU A 260 -19.32 -4.00 15.75
N LYS A 261 -20.59 -4.27 16.12
CA LYS A 261 -21.46 -3.26 16.75
C LYS A 261 -20.85 -2.72 18.03
N VAL A 262 -20.32 -3.62 18.87
CA VAL A 262 -19.64 -3.21 20.11
C VAL A 262 -18.37 -2.41 19.82
N CYS A 263 -17.60 -2.80 18.79
CA CYS A 263 -16.44 -2.02 18.36
C CYS A 263 -16.83 -0.59 17.95
N VAL A 264 -17.90 -0.43 17.17
CA VAL A 264 -18.43 0.88 16.77
C VAL A 264 -18.83 1.74 17.98
N ASP A 265 -19.52 1.15 18.96
CA ASP A 265 -19.90 1.86 20.18
C ASP A 265 -18.67 2.33 20.98
N ARG A 266 -17.61 1.52 21.03
CA ARG A 266 -16.34 1.86 21.69
C ARG A 266 -15.51 2.90 20.92
N ALA A 267 -15.68 2.96 19.61
CA ALA A 267 -14.96 3.90 18.73
C ALA A 267 -15.53 5.33 18.80
N GLN A 268 -16.78 5.50 19.31
CA GLN A 268 -17.44 6.82 19.33
C GLN A 268 -16.54 7.90 19.97
N PRO A 269 -16.51 9.13 19.40
CA PRO A 269 -17.31 9.64 18.28
C PRO A 269 -16.67 9.44 16.88
N PHE A 270 -15.68 8.58 16.76
CA PHE A 270 -14.89 8.41 15.54
C PHE A 270 -15.49 7.35 14.61
N ASP A 271 -15.32 7.54 13.30
CA ASP A 271 -15.60 6.51 12.30
C ASP A 271 -14.62 5.35 12.44
N LEU A 272 -15.06 4.12 12.12
CA LEU A 272 -14.29 2.90 12.27
C LEU A 272 -14.20 2.11 10.95
N ASN A 273 -12.98 1.80 10.55
CA ASN A 273 -12.66 0.85 9.49
C ASN A 273 -12.02 -0.40 10.11
N ILE A 274 -12.44 -1.58 9.67
CA ILE A 274 -11.88 -2.87 10.08
C ILE A 274 -11.36 -3.59 8.84
N GLU A 275 -10.04 -3.71 8.77
CA GLU A 275 -9.33 -4.40 7.70
C GLU A 275 -9.12 -5.87 8.07
N GLY A 276 -9.30 -6.78 7.10
CA GLY A 276 -9.05 -8.20 7.26
C GLY A 276 -9.76 -8.87 8.45
N PRO A 277 -11.09 -8.73 8.64
CA PRO A 277 -11.77 -9.36 9.79
C PRO A 277 -11.71 -10.89 9.75
N VAL A 278 -11.63 -11.47 8.57
CA VAL A 278 -11.51 -12.92 8.32
C VAL A 278 -10.41 -13.20 7.28
N ASP A 279 -9.78 -14.37 7.36
CA ASP A 279 -8.90 -14.93 6.33
C ASP A 279 -9.33 -16.36 6.04
N MET A 280 -9.83 -16.60 4.83
CA MET A 280 -10.41 -17.88 4.41
C MET A 280 -9.38 -18.81 3.78
N GLY A 281 -8.11 -18.36 3.62
CA GLY A 281 -7.02 -19.16 3.08
C GLY A 281 -7.01 -19.34 1.57
N GLU A 282 -8.03 -18.84 0.85
CA GLU A 282 -8.11 -18.82 -0.61
C GLU A 282 -8.97 -17.65 -1.12
N ARG A 283 -8.74 -17.23 -2.36
CA ARG A 283 -9.33 -16.03 -2.95
C ARG A 283 -10.85 -16.07 -3.04
N GLU A 284 -11.41 -17.13 -3.61
CA GLU A 284 -12.85 -17.25 -3.89
C GLU A 284 -13.65 -17.25 -2.57
N ALA A 285 -13.20 -18.03 -1.60
CA ALA A 285 -13.84 -18.07 -0.27
C ALA A 285 -13.68 -16.72 0.46
N GLN A 286 -12.56 -16.02 0.28
CA GLN A 286 -12.35 -14.69 0.86
C GLN A 286 -13.33 -13.67 0.27
N ILE A 287 -13.53 -13.67 -1.05
CA ILE A 287 -14.49 -12.80 -1.72
C ILE A 287 -15.91 -13.06 -1.19
N GLU A 288 -16.34 -14.31 -1.11
CA GLU A 288 -17.67 -14.70 -0.61
C GLU A 288 -17.87 -14.27 0.83
N ALA A 289 -16.89 -14.53 1.71
CA ALA A 289 -16.92 -14.19 3.11
C ALA A 289 -17.04 -12.68 3.34
N LEU A 290 -16.17 -11.88 2.69
CA LEU A 290 -16.20 -10.43 2.83
C LEU A 290 -17.45 -9.81 2.21
N ALA A 291 -17.93 -10.29 1.06
CA ALA A 291 -19.18 -9.84 0.47
C ALA A 291 -20.38 -10.11 1.40
N THR A 292 -20.39 -11.28 2.04
CA THR A 292 -21.43 -11.65 3.01
C THR A 292 -21.38 -10.74 4.25
N LEU A 293 -20.21 -10.55 4.85
CA LEU A 293 -20.03 -9.67 6.00
C LEU A 293 -20.41 -8.21 5.66
N THR A 294 -19.97 -7.69 4.52
CA THR A 294 -20.30 -6.34 4.07
C THR A 294 -21.82 -6.16 3.96
N ARG A 295 -22.50 -7.09 3.29
CA ARG A 295 -23.95 -7.06 3.18
C ARG A 295 -24.66 -7.12 4.55
N MET A 296 -24.22 -8.00 5.47
CA MET A 296 -24.81 -8.13 6.80
C MET A 296 -24.60 -6.86 7.64
N VAL A 297 -23.44 -6.23 7.55
CA VAL A 297 -23.12 -4.94 8.20
C VAL A 297 -24.08 -3.85 7.71
N ASP A 298 -24.28 -3.76 6.38
CA ASP A 298 -25.19 -2.79 5.78
C ASP A 298 -26.66 -3.04 6.18
N GLU A 299 -27.14 -4.27 6.02
CA GLU A 299 -28.52 -4.66 6.37
C GLU A 299 -28.85 -4.40 7.83
N GLN A 300 -27.88 -4.55 8.73
CA GLN A 300 -28.06 -4.31 10.18
C GLN A 300 -27.73 -2.88 10.60
N GLY A 301 -27.34 -2.02 9.67
CA GLY A 301 -27.07 -0.58 9.89
C GLY A 301 -25.85 -0.32 10.79
N VAL A 302 -24.88 -1.25 10.83
CA VAL A 302 -23.65 -1.11 11.62
C VAL A 302 -22.73 -0.09 10.95
N LYS A 303 -22.28 0.93 11.69
CA LYS A 303 -21.46 2.03 11.16
C LYS A 303 -19.97 1.70 11.15
N VAL A 304 -19.60 0.61 10.46
CA VAL A 304 -18.22 0.18 10.25
C VAL A 304 -17.98 -0.05 8.77
N LYS A 305 -16.79 0.27 8.28
CA LYS A 305 -16.38 -0.15 6.94
C LYS A 305 -15.48 -1.39 7.02
N ILE A 306 -15.86 -2.43 6.29
CA ILE A 306 -15.03 -3.61 6.08
C ILE A 306 -14.02 -3.28 4.98
N VAL A 307 -12.73 -3.53 5.23
CA VAL A 307 -11.65 -3.29 4.27
C VAL A 307 -11.05 -4.64 3.86
N ALA A 308 -11.02 -4.91 2.56
CA ALA A 308 -10.37 -6.09 1.99
C ALA A 308 -8.88 -5.84 1.82
N ASP A 309 -8.05 -6.78 2.25
CA ASP A 309 -6.59 -6.76 2.10
C ASP A 309 -6.07 -8.07 1.48
N GLU A 310 -6.13 -9.18 2.20
CA GLU A 310 -5.57 -10.44 1.74
C GLU A 310 -6.29 -10.96 0.49
N TRP A 311 -5.52 -11.60 -0.42
CA TRP A 311 -5.99 -12.11 -1.71
C TRP A 311 -6.34 -11.05 -2.76
N CYS A 312 -6.11 -9.75 -2.48
CA CYS A 312 -6.21 -8.63 -3.42
C CYS A 312 -4.84 -8.25 -4.00
N ASN A 313 -4.12 -9.20 -4.62
CA ASN A 313 -2.72 -9.01 -4.99
C ASN A 313 -2.50 -8.52 -6.44
N THR A 314 -3.51 -8.60 -7.30
CA THR A 314 -3.44 -8.18 -8.69
C THR A 314 -4.55 -7.21 -9.06
N LEU A 315 -4.43 -6.52 -10.21
CA LEU A 315 -5.50 -5.67 -10.72
C LEU A 315 -6.80 -6.47 -10.97
N GLU A 316 -6.68 -7.71 -11.44
CA GLU A 316 -7.80 -8.61 -11.67
C GLU A 316 -8.49 -8.99 -10.35
N ASP A 317 -7.71 -9.27 -9.30
CA ASP A 317 -8.26 -9.54 -7.97
C ASP A 317 -9.01 -8.31 -7.44
N ILE A 318 -8.42 -7.12 -7.52
CA ILE A 318 -9.10 -5.86 -7.11
C ILE A 318 -10.45 -5.73 -7.81
N LYS A 319 -10.50 -5.93 -9.13
CA LYS A 319 -11.76 -5.88 -9.89
C LYS A 319 -12.77 -6.90 -9.39
N LEU A 320 -12.36 -8.15 -9.13
CA LEU A 320 -13.23 -9.19 -8.60
C LEU A 320 -13.81 -8.81 -7.22
N PHE A 321 -12.98 -8.32 -6.29
CA PHE A 321 -13.45 -7.86 -4.98
C PHE A 321 -14.45 -6.71 -5.10
N VAL A 322 -14.17 -5.76 -5.98
CA VAL A 322 -15.07 -4.61 -6.23
C VAL A 322 -16.40 -5.06 -6.83
N ASP A 323 -16.37 -5.92 -7.86
CA ASP A 323 -17.57 -6.41 -8.55
C ASP A 323 -18.49 -7.20 -7.62
N HIS A 324 -17.92 -7.97 -6.68
CA HIS A 324 -18.67 -8.73 -5.69
C HIS A 324 -19.00 -7.93 -4.43
N LYS A 325 -18.59 -6.64 -4.34
CA LYS A 325 -18.71 -5.82 -3.14
C LYS A 325 -18.14 -6.51 -1.90
N ALA A 326 -16.99 -7.15 -2.07
CA ALA A 326 -16.27 -7.86 -1.04
C ALA A 326 -15.47 -6.89 -0.16
N GLY A 327 -16.18 -6.03 0.55
CA GLY A 327 -15.68 -4.94 1.37
C GLY A 327 -16.29 -3.60 0.94
N HIS A 328 -16.32 -2.65 1.88
CA HIS A 328 -16.66 -1.25 1.59
C HIS A 328 -15.46 -0.49 0.99
N MET A 329 -14.26 -1.03 1.18
CA MET A 329 -12.99 -0.50 0.71
C MET A 329 -12.06 -1.67 0.38
N VAL A 330 -11.18 -1.48 -0.61
CA VAL A 330 -10.11 -2.45 -0.95
C VAL A 330 -8.76 -1.79 -0.77
N GLN A 331 -7.82 -2.51 -0.15
CA GLN A 331 -6.42 -2.12 -0.10
C GLN A 331 -5.73 -2.43 -1.43
N ILE A 332 -5.09 -1.43 -2.02
CA ILE A 332 -4.33 -1.53 -3.26
C ILE A 332 -2.85 -1.54 -2.88
N LYS A 333 -2.27 -2.74 -2.72
CA LYS A 333 -0.85 -2.93 -2.37
C LYS A 333 0.03 -2.63 -3.58
N THR A 334 0.53 -1.42 -3.65
CA THR A 334 1.21 -0.88 -4.82
C THR A 334 2.35 -1.75 -5.37
N PRO A 335 3.26 -2.37 -4.58
CA PRO A 335 4.28 -3.26 -5.14
C PRO A 335 3.74 -4.61 -5.62
N ASP A 336 2.66 -5.13 -5.03
CA ASP A 336 2.06 -6.42 -5.44
C ASP A 336 1.44 -6.32 -6.84
N LEU A 337 0.84 -5.16 -7.17
CA LEU A 337 0.25 -4.93 -8.49
C LEU A 337 1.30 -4.81 -9.61
N GLY A 338 2.59 -4.67 -9.27
CA GLY A 338 3.67 -4.47 -10.22
C GLY A 338 3.66 -3.05 -10.80
N SER A 339 3.44 -2.88 -12.10
CA SER A 339 3.46 -1.57 -12.71
C SER A 339 2.51 -0.55 -12.04
N ILE A 340 2.98 0.69 -11.88
CA ILE A 340 2.17 1.84 -11.41
C ILE A 340 0.90 2.03 -12.26
N HIS A 341 0.92 1.63 -13.53
CA HIS A 341 -0.26 1.60 -14.37
C HIS A 341 -1.41 0.82 -13.72
N ASN A 342 -1.11 -0.37 -13.16
CA ASN A 342 -2.11 -1.21 -12.50
C ASN A 342 -2.66 -0.55 -11.22
N THR A 343 -1.82 0.17 -10.48
CA THR A 343 -2.28 0.97 -9.31
C THR A 343 -3.25 2.07 -9.73
N ILE A 344 -2.94 2.79 -10.82
CA ILE A 344 -3.81 3.84 -11.37
C ILE A 344 -5.16 3.24 -11.81
N GLU A 345 -5.13 2.17 -12.59
CA GLU A 345 -6.34 1.48 -13.07
C GLU A 345 -7.18 0.94 -11.89
N ALA A 346 -6.56 0.40 -10.83
CA ALA A 346 -7.25 -0.08 -9.64
C ALA A 346 -7.98 1.05 -8.90
N ASN A 347 -7.30 2.18 -8.66
CA ASN A 347 -7.92 3.35 -8.03
C ASN A 347 -9.11 3.86 -8.85
N LEU A 348 -8.95 3.98 -10.16
CA LEU A 348 -10.00 4.48 -11.06
C LEU A 348 -11.15 3.49 -11.22
N TYR A 349 -10.88 2.19 -11.16
CA TYR A 349 -11.93 1.18 -11.20
C TYR A 349 -12.87 1.31 -10.00
N CYS A 350 -12.32 1.52 -8.80
CA CYS A 350 -13.12 1.77 -7.59
C CYS A 350 -13.96 3.05 -7.71
N LYS A 351 -13.42 4.13 -8.30
CA LYS A 351 -14.07 5.46 -8.38
C LYS A 351 -15.46 5.42 -9.02
N GLY A 352 -15.71 4.51 -9.94
CA GLY A 352 -17.02 4.33 -10.60
C GLY A 352 -18.01 3.44 -9.84
N THR A 353 -17.68 2.98 -8.63
CA THR A 353 -18.44 1.98 -7.88
C THR A 353 -18.77 2.44 -6.46
N SER A 354 -19.44 1.58 -5.68
CA SER A 354 -19.69 1.82 -4.25
C SER A 354 -18.52 1.40 -3.35
N VAL A 355 -17.48 0.76 -3.89
CA VAL A 355 -16.32 0.30 -3.13
C VAL A 355 -15.21 1.34 -3.20
N LEU A 356 -14.71 1.75 -2.05
CA LEU A 356 -13.69 2.79 -1.94
C LEU A 356 -12.29 2.22 -2.22
N ALA A 357 -11.40 3.04 -2.78
CA ALA A 357 -9.99 2.71 -2.94
C ALA A 357 -9.20 3.17 -1.70
N TYR A 358 -8.38 2.29 -1.16
CA TYR A 358 -7.30 2.61 -0.26
C TYR A 358 -5.98 2.36 -0.99
N GLN A 359 -5.29 3.42 -1.40
CA GLN A 359 -3.95 3.29 -2.00
C GLN A 359 -2.95 2.96 -0.90
N GLY A 360 -2.79 1.68 -0.65
CA GLY A 360 -1.93 1.12 0.38
C GLY A 360 -0.47 1.03 -0.08
N GLY A 361 0.11 -0.11 0.15
CA GLY A 361 1.51 -0.41 -0.11
C GLY A 361 2.08 -1.28 1.00
N THR A 362 3.33 -1.04 1.32
CA THR A 362 4.03 -1.76 2.37
C THR A 362 5.00 -0.85 3.12
N CYS A 363 5.29 -1.19 4.37
CA CYS A 363 6.38 -0.57 5.11
C CYS A 363 7.75 -0.78 4.43
N ASN A 364 7.87 -1.83 3.61
CA ASN A 364 9.10 -2.22 2.92
C ASN A 364 9.23 -1.53 1.55
N GLU A 365 9.05 -0.22 1.53
CA GLU A 365 9.22 0.64 0.35
C GLU A 365 10.36 1.64 0.52
N THR A 366 10.52 2.58 -0.40
CA THR A 366 11.53 3.64 -0.39
C THR A 366 10.88 5.03 -0.36
N ASP A 367 11.66 6.06 -0.08
CA ASP A 367 11.23 7.45 -0.20
C ASP A 367 10.79 7.79 -1.61
N ARG A 368 11.52 7.28 -2.63
CA ARG A 368 11.17 7.53 -4.04
C ARG A 368 9.85 6.89 -4.43
N SER A 369 9.62 5.63 -4.09
CA SER A 369 8.36 4.97 -4.39
C SER A 369 7.17 5.65 -3.69
N ALA A 370 7.37 6.11 -2.46
CA ALA A 370 6.35 6.86 -1.71
C ALA A 370 6.00 8.20 -2.38
N GLN A 371 7.00 8.94 -2.87
CA GLN A 371 6.78 10.17 -3.65
C GLN A 371 5.98 9.91 -4.92
N VAL A 372 6.36 8.90 -5.72
CA VAL A 372 5.61 8.55 -6.93
C VAL A 372 4.17 8.15 -6.59
N CYS A 373 3.96 7.39 -5.52
CA CYS A 373 2.62 7.03 -5.06
C CYS A 373 1.80 8.26 -4.62
N ALA A 374 2.42 9.31 -4.06
CA ALA A 374 1.73 10.56 -3.77
C ALA A 374 1.23 11.25 -5.06
N HIS A 375 2.02 11.25 -6.14
CA HIS A 375 1.58 11.75 -7.45
C HIS A 375 0.39 10.96 -8.00
N VAL A 376 0.43 9.63 -7.89
CA VAL A 376 -0.68 8.77 -8.33
C VAL A 376 -1.93 9.05 -7.51
N ALA A 377 -1.81 9.11 -6.17
CA ALA A 377 -2.94 9.38 -5.28
C ALA A 377 -3.59 10.74 -5.58
N MET A 378 -2.78 11.80 -5.76
CA MET A 378 -3.27 13.14 -6.08
C MET A 378 -3.99 13.22 -7.43
N ALA A 379 -3.69 12.32 -8.38
CA ALA A 379 -4.34 12.27 -9.69
C ALA A 379 -5.53 11.30 -9.75
N THR A 380 -5.62 10.31 -8.86
CA THR A 380 -6.68 9.26 -8.90
C THR A 380 -7.72 9.38 -7.78
N HIS A 381 -7.41 10.13 -6.72
CA HIS A 381 -8.29 10.44 -5.59
C HIS A 381 -8.79 9.22 -4.81
N PRO A 382 -7.91 8.32 -4.32
CA PRO A 382 -8.34 7.28 -3.40
C PRO A 382 -8.88 7.89 -2.10
N MET A 383 -9.68 7.13 -1.35
CA MET A 383 -10.23 7.57 -0.06
C MET A 383 -9.16 7.89 0.97
N GLN A 384 -8.06 7.13 0.93
CA GLN A 384 -6.89 7.34 1.77
C GLN A 384 -5.63 6.79 1.11
N MET A 385 -4.47 7.27 1.57
CA MET A 385 -3.15 6.79 1.15
C MET A 385 -2.31 6.39 2.36
N LEU A 386 -1.58 5.28 2.26
CA LEU A 386 -0.66 4.83 3.31
C LEU A 386 0.56 5.74 3.42
N ALA A 387 0.88 6.16 4.64
CA ALA A 387 2.18 6.75 4.96
C ALA A 387 3.26 5.66 4.92
N LYS A 388 4.21 5.80 4.02
CA LYS A 388 5.30 4.85 3.77
C LYS A 388 6.56 5.61 3.31
N PRO A 389 7.75 5.04 3.38
CA PRO A 389 8.13 3.73 3.92
C PRO A 389 8.11 3.65 5.43
N GLY A 390 8.44 2.47 5.95
CA GLY A 390 8.63 2.18 7.37
C GLY A 390 7.33 1.93 8.12
N MET A 391 7.48 1.50 9.37
CA MET A 391 6.40 1.31 10.35
C MET A 391 6.40 2.42 11.40
N GLY A 392 7.23 3.42 11.22
CA GLY A 392 7.30 4.61 12.04
C GLY A 392 6.27 5.65 11.56
N VAL A 393 5.93 6.55 12.46
CA VAL A 393 5.01 7.65 12.16
C VAL A 393 5.73 8.94 11.73
N ASP A 394 7.02 8.87 11.53
CA ASP A 394 7.85 10.04 11.29
C ASP A 394 8.24 10.17 9.82
N GLU A 395 9.00 9.21 9.28
CA GLU A 395 9.53 9.27 7.92
C GLU A 395 8.44 9.18 6.85
N GLY A 396 7.57 8.18 6.92
CA GLY A 396 6.53 7.96 5.91
C GLY A 396 5.55 9.14 5.83
N PHE A 397 5.09 9.63 6.98
CA PHE A 397 4.19 10.78 7.03
C PHE A 397 4.85 12.05 6.46
N MET A 398 6.11 12.33 6.85
CA MET A 398 6.86 13.46 6.33
C MET A 398 7.01 13.39 4.80
N ILE A 399 7.38 12.23 4.26
CA ILE A 399 7.64 12.06 2.84
C ILE A 399 6.36 12.31 2.04
N VAL A 400 5.26 11.62 2.36
CA VAL A 400 4.02 11.74 1.58
C VAL A 400 3.36 13.10 1.74
N THR A 401 3.35 13.69 2.96
CA THR A 401 2.82 15.04 3.21
C THR A 401 3.57 16.10 2.41
N ASN A 402 4.89 16.06 2.47
CA ASN A 402 5.73 17.05 1.80
C ASN A 402 5.58 16.93 0.27
N GLU A 403 5.47 15.70 -0.26
CA GLU A 403 5.29 15.51 -1.69
C GLU A 403 3.92 15.98 -2.17
N MET A 404 2.83 15.65 -1.48
CA MET A 404 1.50 16.18 -1.81
C MET A 404 1.48 17.71 -1.83
N ASN A 405 2.13 18.37 -0.85
CA ASN A 405 2.22 19.83 -0.82
C ASN A 405 3.04 20.41 -1.99
N ARG A 406 4.12 19.73 -2.44
CA ARG A 406 4.86 20.13 -3.65
C ARG A 406 3.99 20.00 -4.90
N ILE A 407 3.26 18.89 -5.03
CA ILE A 407 2.33 18.66 -6.16
C ILE A 407 1.28 19.78 -6.22
N ARG A 408 0.65 20.12 -5.10
CA ARG A 408 -0.33 21.21 -5.02
C ARG A 408 0.26 22.57 -5.43
N ALA A 409 1.46 22.88 -4.94
CA ALA A 409 2.14 24.11 -5.29
C ALA A 409 2.45 24.20 -6.80
N LEU A 410 2.91 23.10 -7.41
CA LEU A 410 3.17 23.01 -8.85
C LEU A 410 1.87 23.11 -9.66
N HIS A 411 0.82 22.43 -9.23
CA HIS A 411 -0.50 22.46 -9.87
C HIS A 411 -1.06 23.89 -9.88
N HIS A 412 -1.07 24.56 -8.75
CA HIS A 412 -1.51 25.97 -8.65
C HIS A 412 -0.66 26.92 -9.53
N TYR A 413 0.65 26.71 -9.58
CA TYR A 413 1.53 27.51 -10.44
C TYR A 413 1.16 27.32 -11.92
N GLN A 414 1.01 26.09 -12.40
CA GLN A 414 0.64 25.82 -13.80
C GLN A 414 -0.73 26.40 -14.16
N ASN A 415 -1.72 26.28 -13.30
CA ASN A 415 -3.05 26.83 -13.56
C ASN A 415 -3.01 28.36 -13.71
N LYS A 416 -2.27 29.05 -12.86
CA LYS A 416 -2.05 30.52 -13.00
C LYS A 416 -1.33 30.91 -14.30
N GLN A 417 -0.50 30.03 -14.87
CA GLN A 417 0.14 30.32 -16.17
C GLN A 417 -0.81 30.13 -17.36
N LYS A 418 -1.78 29.20 -17.26
CA LYS A 418 -2.81 28.96 -18.29
C LYS A 418 -3.85 30.09 -18.36
N GLU A 419 -4.07 30.83 -17.26
CA GLU A 419 -5.00 31.95 -17.16
C GLU A 419 -4.42 33.28 -17.66
N ARG A 420 -3.10 33.33 -17.91
CA ARG A 420 -2.38 34.49 -18.43
C ARG A 420 -2.21 34.41 -19.95
#